data_46e68ee587e4e0e2e2e4f8803cdb8c99
#
_entry.id   46e68ee587e4e0e2e2e4f8803cdb8c99
#
_cell.length_a   1.000
_cell.length_b   1.000
_cell.length_c   1.000
_cell.angle_alpha   90.00
_cell.angle_beta   90.00
_cell.angle_gamma   90.00
#
_symmetry.space_group_name_H-M   'P 1'
#
loop_
_entity.id
_entity.type
_entity.pdbx_description
1 polymer ?
#
loop_
_entity_poly.entity_id
_entity_poly.type
_entity_poly.pdbx_seq_one_letter_code
_entity_poly.pdbx_strand_id
1 'polypeptide(L)'
;EHITGHAVMALNEIACTNEQWGLRSTDPRAMVLISELQVDDVTMTRLAYYLAYGCPIYVAFTPLVGGYGGDPAGTAIVAVASFIGAMMLGAEMCHIGPQHIKYKQQTNNHSLFLGSLANQAVARNSHIIATTSHTTSGRPGSEQYAREFSALALTAVTSGSNVTGPRPAEPLGFNNVSPLMARLFAEVSHAAAGLKRSQAAQIVARLYETYKDKIDLRPNAWNNLRLELIPIKRDEE
;
A
#
# COMPACT_ATOMS: atom_id res chain seq x y z
N GLU A 1 -12.53 -7.47 1.97
CA GLU A 1 -12.37 -6.14 2.61
C GLU A 1 -13.55 -5.22 2.34
N HIS A 2 -14.22 -5.33 1.21
CA HIS A 2 -15.47 -4.60 0.91
C HIS A 2 -16.68 -5.16 1.63
N ILE A 3 -16.57 -6.36 2.09
CA ILE A 3 -17.59 -7.16 2.74
C ILE A 3 -18.04 -6.56 4.09
N THR A 4 -17.31 -5.59 4.61
CA THR A 4 -17.35 -5.31 6.02
C THR A 4 -17.76 -3.90 6.37
N GLY A 5 -18.36 -3.13 5.45
CA GLY A 5 -18.66 -1.73 5.67
C GLY A 5 -19.28 -1.44 7.05
N HIS A 6 -20.46 -1.96 7.29
CA HIS A 6 -21.18 -1.78 8.56
C HIS A 6 -20.59 -2.61 9.71
N ALA A 7 -20.16 -3.84 9.42
CA ALA A 7 -19.51 -4.68 10.42
C ALA A 7 -18.19 -4.10 10.93
N VAL A 8 -17.39 -3.49 10.06
CA VAL A 8 -16.14 -2.82 10.45
C VAL A 8 -16.42 -1.62 11.37
N MET A 9 -17.47 -0.85 11.11
CA MET A 9 -17.85 0.26 12.00
C MET A 9 -18.20 -0.26 13.39
N ALA A 10 -19.05 -1.28 13.48
CA ALA A 10 -19.42 -1.89 14.75
C ALA A 10 -18.21 -2.50 15.50
N LEU A 11 -17.32 -3.20 14.78
CA LEU A 11 -16.11 -3.76 15.37
C LEU A 11 -15.13 -2.69 15.85
N ASN A 12 -15.01 -1.58 15.13
CA ASN A 12 -14.20 -0.43 15.56
C ASN A 12 -14.76 0.18 16.85
N GLU A 13 -16.07 0.32 16.96
CA GLU A 13 -16.72 0.83 18.17
C GLU A 13 -16.46 -0.09 19.38
N ILE A 14 -16.67 -1.38 19.21
CA ILE A 14 -16.36 -2.38 20.25
C ILE A 14 -14.89 -2.31 20.64
N ALA A 15 -13.98 -2.22 19.68
CA ALA A 15 -12.55 -2.14 19.95
C ALA A 15 -12.15 -0.86 20.69
N CYS A 16 -12.79 0.28 20.38
CA CYS A 16 -12.55 1.55 21.06
C CYS A 16 -13.10 1.59 22.49
N THR A 17 -14.14 0.80 22.79
CA THR A 17 -14.74 0.72 24.12
C THR A 17 -14.06 -0.31 25.02
N ASN A 18 -13.18 -1.15 24.48
CA ASN A 18 -12.49 -2.18 25.23
C ASN A 18 -11.06 -1.73 25.58
N GLU A 19 -10.85 -1.36 26.83
CA GLU A 19 -9.55 -0.90 27.34
C GLU A 19 -8.40 -1.90 27.13
N GLN A 20 -8.71 -3.19 27.08
CA GLN A 20 -7.71 -4.25 26.90
C GLN A 20 -7.14 -4.29 25.46
N TRP A 21 -7.90 -3.84 24.47
CA TRP A 21 -7.47 -3.86 23.10
C TRP A 21 -6.65 -2.63 22.70
N GLY A 22 -6.66 -1.60 23.55
CA GLY A 22 -5.82 -0.42 23.39
C GLY A 22 -6.11 0.46 22.16
N LEU A 23 -7.21 0.20 21.44
CA LEU A 23 -7.62 1.04 20.32
C LEU A 23 -8.32 2.30 20.84
N ARG A 24 -7.84 3.46 20.42
CA ARG A 24 -8.36 4.76 20.86
C ARG A 24 -9.16 5.42 19.76
N SER A 25 -10.08 6.32 20.14
CA SER A 25 -10.80 7.16 19.17
C SER A 25 -9.86 8.04 18.33
N THR A 26 -8.69 8.38 18.87
CA THR A 26 -7.65 9.17 18.21
C THR A 26 -6.76 8.35 17.25
N ASP A 27 -6.89 7.05 17.21
CA ASP A 27 -6.11 6.22 16.30
C ASP A 27 -6.69 6.33 14.88
N PRO A 28 -5.86 6.44 13.83
CA PRO A 28 -6.33 6.60 12.46
C PRO A 28 -7.23 5.44 11.99
N ARG A 29 -8.29 5.77 11.29
CA ARG A 29 -9.20 4.80 10.69
C ARG A 29 -8.98 4.73 9.20
N ALA A 30 -8.69 3.52 8.72
CA ALA A 30 -8.45 3.29 7.32
C ALA A 30 -9.75 3.16 6.53
N MET A 31 -9.80 3.84 5.40
CA MET A 31 -10.80 3.61 4.36
C MET A 31 -10.12 3.49 3.01
N VAL A 32 -10.71 2.71 2.12
CA VAL A 32 -10.20 2.51 0.77
C VAL A 32 -11.13 3.21 -0.19
N LEU A 33 -10.60 4.14 -0.97
CA LEU A 33 -11.26 4.60 -2.18
C LEU A 33 -11.03 3.54 -3.25
N ILE A 34 -12.10 3.09 -3.86
CA ILE A 34 -12.02 2.14 -4.97
C ILE A 34 -11.18 2.80 -6.08
N SER A 35 -10.38 2.01 -6.75
CA SER A 35 -9.54 2.47 -7.84
C SER A 35 -10.31 3.41 -8.77
N GLU A 36 -9.62 4.52 -9.16
CA GLU A 36 -10.12 5.46 -10.14
C GLU A 36 -11.26 6.36 -9.67
N LEU A 37 -11.15 6.80 -8.40
CA LEU A 37 -12.02 7.80 -7.79
C LEU A 37 -13.49 7.36 -7.63
N GLN A 38 -13.73 6.07 -7.57
CA GLN A 38 -15.07 5.57 -7.27
C GLN A 38 -15.34 5.65 -5.77
N VAL A 39 -16.49 6.19 -5.44
CA VAL A 39 -17.00 6.31 -4.07
C VAL A 39 -18.41 5.71 -4.06
N ASP A 40 -18.66 4.78 -3.16
CA ASP A 40 -19.96 4.15 -2.96
C ASP A 40 -20.62 4.59 -1.65
N ASP A 41 -21.89 4.25 -1.47
CA ASP A 41 -22.67 4.61 -0.28
C ASP A 41 -22.07 4.02 1.00
N VAL A 42 -21.46 2.83 0.93
CA VAL A 42 -20.79 2.19 2.08
C VAL A 42 -19.56 3.00 2.50
N THR A 43 -18.78 3.45 1.54
CA THR A 43 -17.60 4.30 1.78
C THR A 43 -18.01 5.62 2.39
N MET A 44 -19.08 6.27 1.86
CA MET A 44 -19.59 7.53 2.39
C MET A 44 -20.19 7.38 3.78
N THR A 45 -20.92 6.30 4.05
CA THR A 45 -21.45 6.00 5.38
C THR A 45 -20.32 5.82 6.39
N ARG A 46 -19.25 5.12 6.00
CA ARG A 46 -18.06 4.94 6.84
C ARG A 46 -17.37 6.26 7.13
N LEU A 47 -17.22 7.10 6.11
CA LEU A 47 -16.66 8.43 6.28
C LEU A 47 -17.47 9.26 7.27
N ALA A 48 -18.80 9.32 7.11
CA ALA A 48 -19.68 10.04 8.00
C ALA A 48 -19.56 9.55 9.46
N TYR A 49 -19.47 8.24 9.64
CA TYR A 49 -19.23 7.62 10.94
C TYR A 49 -17.91 8.09 11.56
N TYR A 50 -16.80 8.01 10.81
CA TYR A 50 -15.48 8.41 11.32
C TYR A 50 -15.43 9.91 11.68
N LEU A 51 -16.04 10.75 10.86
CA LEU A 51 -16.15 12.20 11.14
C LEU A 51 -16.99 12.47 12.39
N ALA A 52 -18.11 11.76 12.55
CA ALA A 52 -18.99 11.92 13.72
C ALA A 52 -18.30 11.54 15.04
N TYR A 53 -17.39 10.57 15.00
CA TYR A 53 -16.59 10.15 16.16
C TYR A 53 -15.26 10.89 16.31
N GLY A 54 -14.95 11.83 15.41
CA GLY A 54 -13.70 12.60 15.46
C GLY A 54 -12.46 11.76 15.20
N CYS A 55 -12.60 10.65 14.47
CA CYS A 55 -11.47 9.77 14.15
C CYS A 55 -10.62 10.40 13.04
N PRO A 56 -9.28 10.40 13.17
CA PRO A 56 -8.39 10.71 12.06
C PRO A 56 -8.61 9.76 10.89
N ILE A 57 -8.62 10.29 9.67
CA ILE A 57 -8.93 9.50 8.47
C ILE A 57 -7.66 9.19 7.69
N TYR A 58 -7.45 7.91 7.42
CA TYR A 58 -6.41 7.37 6.56
C TYR A 58 -7.04 6.81 5.30
N VAL A 59 -6.81 7.45 4.15
CA VAL A 59 -7.37 7.00 2.87
C VAL A 59 -6.33 6.24 2.08
N ALA A 60 -6.67 5.03 1.66
CA ALA A 60 -5.85 4.21 0.76
C ALA A 60 -6.48 4.11 -0.63
N PHE A 61 -5.66 4.11 -1.67
CA PHE A 61 -6.07 3.89 -3.05
C PHE A 61 -5.00 3.17 -3.86
N THR A 62 -5.44 2.44 -4.87
CA THR A 62 -4.56 1.61 -5.72
C THR A 62 -4.77 1.97 -7.18
N PRO A 63 -4.05 2.97 -7.72
CA PRO A 63 -4.12 3.28 -9.14
C PRO A 63 -3.53 2.15 -9.97
N LEU A 64 -4.21 1.79 -11.07
CA LEU A 64 -3.86 0.64 -11.91
C LEU A 64 -3.28 1.09 -13.25
N VAL A 65 -1.99 0.83 -13.46
CA VAL A 65 -1.39 0.97 -14.79
C VAL A 65 -2.01 -0.07 -15.73
N GLY A 66 -2.56 0.39 -16.84
CA GLY A 66 -3.38 -0.42 -17.74
C GLY A 66 -4.87 -0.44 -17.39
N GLY A 67 -5.30 0.29 -16.33
CA GLY A 67 -6.69 0.60 -16.02
C GLY A 67 -7.20 1.83 -16.77
N TYR A 68 -8.13 2.60 -16.16
CA TYR A 68 -8.72 3.79 -16.81
C TYR A 68 -7.71 4.90 -17.11
N GLY A 69 -6.66 5.05 -16.28
CA GLY A 69 -5.56 5.99 -16.55
C GLY A 69 -4.68 5.58 -17.73
N GLY A 70 -4.82 4.35 -18.24
CA GLY A 70 -4.08 3.81 -19.36
C GLY A 70 -2.59 3.60 -19.04
N ASP A 71 -1.75 4.46 -19.57
CA ASP A 71 -0.30 4.42 -19.39
C ASP A 71 0.15 4.91 -18.00
N PRO A 72 1.43 4.78 -17.65
CA PRO A 72 1.93 5.22 -16.34
C PRO A 72 1.75 6.73 -16.09
N ALA A 73 1.81 7.58 -17.12
CA ALA A 73 1.66 9.02 -16.96
C ALA A 73 0.20 9.41 -16.71
N GLY A 74 -0.74 8.86 -17.48
CA GLY A 74 -2.17 9.04 -17.24
C GLY A 74 -2.59 8.49 -15.89
N THR A 75 -2.08 7.33 -15.49
CA THR A 75 -2.34 6.76 -14.16
C THR A 75 -1.74 7.62 -13.04
N ALA A 76 -0.63 8.33 -13.26
CA ALA A 76 -0.10 9.28 -12.28
C ALA A 76 -1.05 10.48 -12.06
N ILE A 77 -1.72 10.94 -13.11
CA ILE A 77 -2.75 11.99 -13.00
C ILE A 77 -3.92 11.48 -12.14
N VAL A 78 -4.41 10.27 -12.40
CA VAL A 78 -5.46 9.63 -11.59
C VAL A 78 -5.02 9.49 -10.13
N ALA A 79 -3.77 9.12 -9.88
CA ALA A 79 -3.23 9.02 -8.53
C ALA A 79 -3.23 10.37 -7.81
N VAL A 80 -2.78 11.44 -8.46
CA VAL A 80 -2.81 12.79 -7.87
C VAL A 80 -4.25 13.25 -7.63
N ALA A 81 -5.16 13.00 -8.55
CA ALA A 81 -6.59 13.27 -8.36
C ALA A 81 -7.16 12.51 -7.15
N SER A 82 -6.73 11.26 -6.91
CA SER A 82 -7.13 10.49 -5.74
C SER A 82 -6.59 11.10 -4.43
N PHE A 83 -5.37 11.64 -4.43
CA PHE A 83 -4.86 12.41 -3.28
C PHE A 83 -5.70 13.66 -3.01
N ILE A 84 -6.07 14.40 -4.07
CA ILE A 84 -6.93 15.58 -3.94
C ILE A 84 -8.30 15.17 -3.39
N GLY A 85 -8.91 14.11 -3.93
CA GLY A 85 -10.17 13.58 -3.42
C GLY A 85 -10.09 13.17 -1.95
N ALA A 86 -9.02 12.50 -1.54
CA ALA A 86 -8.79 12.14 -0.15
C ALA A 86 -8.66 13.38 0.76
N MET A 87 -7.96 14.41 0.33
CA MET A 87 -7.88 15.68 1.07
C MET A 87 -9.26 16.36 1.20
N MET A 88 -10.08 16.32 0.16
CA MET A 88 -11.45 16.82 0.19
C MET A 88 -12.34 16.06 1.20
N LEU A 89 -12.04 14.78 1.42
CA LEU A 89 -12.73 13.96 2.42
C LEU A 89 -12.18 14.16 3.85
N GLY A 90 -11.25 15.08 4.04
CA GLY A 90 -10.66 15.35 5.34
C GLY A 90 -9.57 14.33 5.76
N ALA A 91 -8.96 13.63 4.82
CA ALA A 91 -7.89 12.70 5.14
C ALA A 91 -6.66 13.43 5.70
N GLU A 92 -6.13 12.94 6.82
CA GLU A 92 -4.88 13.41 7.40
C GLU A 92 -3.67 12.67 6.81
N MET A 93 -3.91 11.45 6.34
CA MET A 93 -2.90 10.58 5.76
C MET A 93 -3.47 9.87 4.54
N CYS A 94 -2.67 9.75 3.50
CA CYS A 94 -3.03 9.02 2.28
C CYS A 94 -2.02 7.95 1.93
N HIS A 95 -2.53 6.84 1.45
CA HIS A 95 -1.73 5.69 1.04
C HIS A 95 -1.91 5.41 -0.44
N ILE A 96 -0.82 5.41 -1.17
CA ILE A 96 -0.80 5.01 -2.57
C ILE A 96 -0.15 3.64 -2.74
N GLY A 97 -0.87 2.74 -3.40
CA GLY A 97 -0.36 1.41 -3.76
C GLY A 97 -0.42 1.20 -5.27
N PRO A 98 0.42 1.87 -6.09
CA PRO A 98 0.32 1.76 -7.54
C PRO A 98 0.61 0.33 -7.99
N GLN A 99 -0.27 -0.23 -8.80
CA GLN A 99 -0.12 -1.59 -9.32
C GLN A 99 -0.19 -1.60 -10.86
N HIS A 100 0.38 -2.64 -11.44
CA HIS A 100 0.22 -2.91 -12.85
C HIS A 100 -0.80 -4.03 -13.05
N ILE A 101 -1.80 -3.83 -13.91
CA ILE A 101 -2.90 -4.79 -14.12
C ILE A 101 -2.40 -6.18 -14.52
N LYS A 102 -1.36 -6.25 -15.35
CA LYS A 102 -0.75 -7.51 -15.79
C LYS A 102 0.07 -8.16 -14.67
N TYR A 103 0.96 -7.39 -14.03
CA TYR A 103 1.95 -7.93 -13.10
C TYR A 103 1.45 -8.05 -11.66
N LYS A 104 0.36 -7.36 -11.31
CA LYS A 104 -0.27 -7.37 -9.97
C LYS A 104 0.71 -7.09 -8.83
N GLN A 105 1.73 -6.25 -9.09
CA GLN A 105 2.76 -5.86 -8.12
C GLN A 105 3.23 -4.42 -8.37
N GLN A 106 4.03 -3.88 -7.48
CA GLN A 106 4.37 -2.46 -7.42
C GLN A 106 5.83 -2.14 -7.75
N THR A 107 6.63 -3.14 -8.04
CA THR A 107 8.08 -3.04 -8.23
C THR A 107 8.52 -3.07 -9.68
N ASN A 108 7.57 -3.12 -10.63
CA ASN A 108 7.88 -2.91 -12.04
C ASN A 108 8.18 -1.43 -12.33
N ASN A 109 8.87 -1.15 -13.42
CA ASN A 109 9.27 0.19 -13.80
C ASN A 109 8.09 1.18 -13.93
N HIS A 110 6.95 0.72 -14.45
CA HIS A 110 5.76 1.58 -14.61
C HIS A 110 5.18 1.99 -13.26
N SER A 111 5.06 1.07 -12.31
CA SER A 111 4.54 1.36 -10.97
C SER A 111 5.51 2.21 -10.16
N LEU A 112 6.82 1.96 -10.27
CA LEU A 112 7.85 2.79 -9.63
C LEU A 112 7.83 4.23 -10.18
N PHE A 113 7.75 4.38 -11.50
CA PHE A 113 7.66 5.68 -12.16
C PHE A 113 6.40 6.45 -11.73
N LEU A 114 5.24 5.82 -11.84
CA LEU A 114 3.96 6.38 -11.41
C LEU A 114 4.00 6.82 -9.95
N GLY A 115 4.43 5.93 -9.05
CA GLY A 115 4.54 6.23 -7.63
C GLY A 115 5.47 7.40 -7.34
N SER A 116 6.61 7.46 -8.04
CA SER A 116 7.55 8.59 -7.94
C SER A 116 6.92 9.91 -8.38
N LEU A 117 6.24 9.95 -9.53
CA LEU A 117 5.60 11.17 -10.02
C LEU A 117 4.50 11.67 -9.08
N ALA A 118 3.59 10.79 -8.67
CA ALA A 118 2.47 11.15 -7.82
C ALA A 118 2.96 11.67 -6.45
N ASN A 119 3.88 10.95 -5.81
CA ASN A 119 4.43 11.36 -4.52
C ASN A 119 5.17 12.69 -4.61
N GLN A 120 5.96 12.94 -5.67
CA GLN A 120 6.62 14.23 -5.86
C GLN A 120 5.64 15.39 -6.06
N ALA A 121 4.57 15.17 -6.82
CA ALA A 121 3.54 16.17 -7.03
C ALA A 121 2.87 16.53 -5.70
N VAL A 122 2.50 15.54 -4.91
CA VAL A 122 1.83 15.72 -3.62
C VAL A 122 2.76 16.37 -2.59
N ALA A 123 4.00 15.88 -2.45
CA ALA A 123 4.97 16.41 -1.50
C ALA A 123 5.36 17.87 -1.75
N ARG A 124 5.25 18.35 -3.00
CA ARG A 124 5.56 19.74 -3.36
C ARG A 124 4.39 20.69 -3.19
N ASN A 125 3.17 20.18 -3.25
CA ASN A 125 1.97 21.01 -3.35
C ASN A 125 1.01 20.84 -2.19
N SER A 126 1.31 19.98 -1.22
CA SER A 126 0.47 19.74 -0.06
C SER A 126 1.29 19.39 1.19
N HIS A 127 0.63 19.40 2.34
CA HIS A 127 1.19 18.97 3.62
C HIS A 127 0.65 17.61 4.06
N ILE A 128 -0.10 16.91 3.20
CA ILE A 128 -0.64 15.61 3.54
C ILE A 128 0.46 14.58 3.71
N ILE A 129 0.31 13.71 4.70
CA ILE A 129 1.23 12.62 4.92
C ILE A 129 0.95 11.54 3.87
N ALA A 130 1.83 11.48 2.85
CA ALA A 130 1.77 10.42 1.85
C ALA A 130 2.54 9.19 2.32
N THR A 131 1.95 8.02 2.13
CA THR A 131 2.59 6.72 2.38
C THR A 131 2.48 5.83 1.15
N THR A 132 3.44 4.94 0.96
CA THR A 132 3.44 3.99 -0.16
C THR A 132 3.48 2.56 0.34
N SER A 133 2.61 1.69 -0.20
CA SER A 133 2.63 0.26 0.10
C SER A 133 3.43 -0.53 -0.93
N HIS A 134 3.63 -1.78 -0.62
CA HIS A 134 4.71 -2.54 -1.22
C HIS A 134 4.33 -3.99 -1.43
N THR A 135 3.92 -4.31 -2.66
CA THR A 135 3.74 -5.68 -3.09
C THR A 135 4.83 -6.03 -4.10
N THR A 136 5.62 -7.05 -3.78
CA THR A 136 6.72 -7.55 -4.61
C THR A 136 6.30 -8.79 -5.39
N SER A 137 7.12 -9.19 -6.37
CA SER A 137 7.03 -10.50 -7.03
C SER A 137 7.86 -11.55 -6.29
N GLY A 138 8.90 -11.12 -5.59
CA GLY A 138 9.80 -11.98 -4.84
C GLY A 138 9.12 -12.62 -3.63
N ARG A 139 9.49 -13.89 -3.36
CA ARG A 139 9.03 -14.62 -2.17
C ARG A 139 9.70 -14.07 -0.91
N PRO A 140 9.03 -14.19 0.24
CA PRO A 140 9.61 -13.81 1.52
C PRO A 140 11.01 -14.41 1.71
N GLY A 141 11.96 -13.57 2.16
CA GLY A 141 13.32 -13.99 2.43
C GLY A 141 14.21 -14.26 1.19
N SER A 142 13.69 -14.08 -0.03
CA SER A 142 14.49 -14.22 -1.24
C SER A 142 15.32 -12.96 -1.53
N GLU A 143 16.43 -13.14 -2.24
CA GLU A 143 17.25 -12.03 -2.71
C GLU A 143 16.45 -11.08 -3.65
N GLN A 144 15.58 -11.64 -4.49
CA GLN A 144 14.70 -10.87 -5.34
C GLN A 144 13.81 -9.95 -4.52
N TYR A 145 13.20 -10.48 -3.45
CA TYR A 145 12.40 -9.68 -2.52
C TYR A 145 13.19 -8.50 -1.96
N ALA A 146 14.41 -8.74 -1.46
CA ALA A 146 15.24 -7.70 -0.89
C ALA A 146 15.58 -6.60 -1.92
N ARG A 147 15.86 -6.97 -3.16
CA ARG A 147 16.16 -6.04 -4.24
C ARG A 147 14.96 -5.21 -4.68
N GLU A 148 13.80 -5.86 -4.84
CA GLU A 148 12.54 -5.19 -5.17
C GLU A 148 12.14 -4.18 -4.09
N PHE A 149 12.26 -4.59 -2.82
CA PHE A 149 11.98 -3.72 -1.68
C PHE A 149 12.91 -2.52 -1.60
N SER A 150 14.20 -2.75 -1.83
CA SER A 150 15.17 -1.67 -1.84
C SER A 150 14.90 -0.66 -2.95
N ALA A 151 14.54 -1.12 -4.15
CA ALA A 151 14.19 -0.25 -5.26
C ALA A 151 12.97 0.62 -4.93
N LEU A 152 11.98 0.03 -4.30
CA LEU A 152 10.75 0.73 -3.95
C LEU A 152 10.95 1.71 -2.80
N ALA A 153 11.68 1.33 -1.73
CA ALA A 153 11.98 2.20 -0.61
C ALA A 153 12.77 3.45 -1.07
N LEU A 154 13.79 3.25 -1.89
CA LEU A 154 14.55 4.33 -2.51
C LEU A 154 13.64 5.26 -3.32
N THR A 155 12.78 4.71 -4.15
CA THR A 155 11.85 5.48 -4.98
C THR A 155 10.86 6.28 -4.12
N ALA A 156 10.24 5.66 -3.13
CA ALA A 156 9.24 6.28 -2.27
C ALA A 156 9.84 7.42 -1.45
N VAL A 157 10.90 7.14 -0.69
CA VAL A 157 11.51 8.11 0.22
C VAL A 157 12.07 9.32 -0.53
N THR A 158 12.80 9.10 -1.62
CA THR A 158 13.37 10.23 -2.39
C THR A 158 12.33 11.00 -3.21
N SER A 159 11.10 10.48 -3.30
CA SER A 159 9.95 11.17 -3.89
C SER A 159 9.08 11.90 -2.86
N GLY A 160 9.45 11.88 -1.59
CA GLY A 160 8.75 12.58 -0.51
C GLY A 160 7.61 11.78 0.13
N SER A 161 7.58 10.46 -0.06
CA SER A 161 6.62 9.57 0.59
C SER A 161 7.25 8.88 1.80
N ASN A 162 6.44 8.64 2.81
CA ASN A 162 6.75 7.68 3.85
C ASN A 162 6.48 6.26 3.35
N VAL A 163 6.96 5.27 4.09
CA VAL A 163 6.80 3.86 3.75
C VAL A 163 5.94 3.16 4.79
N THR A 164 5.08 2.28 4.31
CA THR A 164 4.30 1.38 5.17
C THR A 164 4.77 -0.06 4.97
N GLY A 165 4.48 -0.92 5.92
CA GLY A 165 5.05 -2.25 6.08
C GLY A 165 5.20 -3.12 4.83
N PRO A 166 6.10 -4.09 4.88
CA PRO A 166 6.41 -4.96 3.75
C PRO A 166 5.26 -5.92 3.43
N ARG A 167 4.95 -6.07 2.13
CA ARG A 167 4.00 -7.07 1.63
C ARG A 167 4.71 -7.94 0.58
N PRO A 168 4.91 -9.23 0.83
CA PRO A 168 5.52 -10.13 -0.14
C PRO A 168 4.55 -10.54 -1.25
N ALA A 169 5.04 -11.31 -2.22
CA ALA A 169 4.27 -11.79 -3.36
C ALA A 169 2.98 -12.55 -2.99
N GLU A 170 2.95 -13.17 -1.83
CA GLU A 170 1.81 -13.93 -1.29
C GLU A 170 1.27 -13.27 -0.02
N PRO A 171 0.62 -12.11 -0.12
CA PRO A 171 0.21 -11.33 1.06
C PRO A 171 -0.85 -12.02 1.92
N LEU A 172 -1.54 -13.02 1.38
CA LEU A 172 -2.61 -13.77 2.07
C LEU A 172 -2.13 -15.07 2.72
N GLY A 173 -0.84 -15.42 2.55
CA GLY A 173 -0.28 -16.58 3.22
C GLY A 173 0.06 -16.30 4.69
N PHE A 174 -0.07 -17.30 5.54
CA PHE A 174 0.33 -17.20 6.94
C PHE A 174 1.85 -17.04 7.06
N ASN A 175 2.29 -16.19 7.99
CA ASN A 175 3.71 -15.98 8.33
C ASN A 175 4.59 -15.49 7.16
N ASN A 176 4.04 -14.72 6.23
CA ASN A 176 4.76 -14.24 5.06
C ASN A 176 5.61 -12.98 5.32
N VAL A 177 5.49 -12.35 6.46
CA VAL A 177 6.30 -11.18 6.83
C VAL A 177 7.14 -11.52 8.06
N SER A 178 8.45 -11.35 7.96
CA SER A 178 9.35 -11.55 9.08
C SER A 178 9.87 -10.22 9.64
N PRO A 179 10.27 -10.19 10.91
CA PRO A 179 10.94 -9.00 11.48
C PRO A 179 12.17 -8.56 10.69
N LEU A 180 12.91 -9.50 10.12
CA LEU A 180 14.08 -9.21 9.28
C LEU A 180 13.69 -8.40 8.03
N MET A 181 12.55 -8.73 7.41
CA MET A 181 12.05 -7.99 6.25
C MET A 181 11.64 -6.57 6.61
N ALA A 182 10.96 -6.39 7.73
CA ALA A 182 10.59 -5.07 8.24
C ALA A 182 11.83 -4.23 8.57
N ARG A 183 12.83 -4.85 9.20
CA ARG A 183 14.11 -4.21 9.52
C ARG A 183 14.87 -3.79 8.27
N LEU A 184 15.05 -4.67 7.29
CA LEU A 184 15.69 -4.34 6.01
C LEU A 184 15.02 -3.13 5.36
N PHE A 185 13.70 -3.13 5.34
CA PHE A 185 12.94 -2.04 4.74
C PHE A 185 13.13 -0.71 5.47
N ALA A 186 13.13 -0.73 6.79
CA ALA A 186 13.42 0.44 7.60
C ALA A 186 14.86 0.96 7.37
N GLU A 187 15.86 0.07 7.39
CA GLU A 187 17.26 0.43 7.17
C GLU A 187 17.49 1.06 5.80
N VAL A 188 16.93 0.48 4.73
CA VAL A 188 17.01 1.05 3.38
C VAL A 188 16.30 2.40 3.29
N SER A 189 15.14 2.53 3.91
CA SER A 189 14.39 3.79 3.93
C SER A 189 15.16 4.90 4.65
N HIS A 190 15.76 4.60 5.79
CA HIS A 190 16.62 5.54 6.49
C HIS A 190 17.86 5.92 5.68
N ALA A 191 18.50 4.95 5.03
CA ALA A 191 19.65 5.20 4.16
C ALA A 191 19.29 6.03 2.91
N ALA A 192 18.04 5.93 2.45
CA ALA A 192 17.54 6.71 1.32
C ALA A 192 17.26 8.18 1.68
N ALA A 193 17.04 8.47 2.97
CA ALA A 193 16.75 9.81 3.43
C ALA A 193 17.94 10.76 3.15
N GLY A 194 17.64 11.86 2.44
CA GLY A 194 18.67 12.84 2.07
C GLY A 194 19.42 12.55 0.76
N LEU A 195 19.21 11.38 0.13
CA LEU A 195 19.77 11.13 -1.20
C LEU A 195 19.13 12.07 -2.25
N LYS A 196 19.95 12.53 -3.20
CA LYS A 196 19.42 13.18 -4.39
C LYS A 196 18.66 12.17 -5.25
N ARG A 197 17.50 12.58 -5.78
CA ARG A 197 16.68 11.72 -6.66
C ARG A 197 17.45 11.13 -7.84
N SER A 198 18.35 11.88 -8.43
CA SER A 198 19.20 11.38 -9.52
C SER A 198 20.11 10.23 -9.10
N GLN A 199 20.64 10.28 -7.89
CA GLN A 199 21.43 9.19 -7.31
C GLN A 199 20.56 7.98 -7.02
N ALA A 200 19.41 8.18 -6.37
CA ALA A 200 18.45 7.11 -6.12
C ALA A 200 17.97 6.46 -7.41
N ALA A 201 17.65 7.24 -8.44
CA ALA A 201 17.23 6.72 -9.74
C ALA A 201 18.27 5.80 -10.39
N GLN A 202 19.57 6.16 -10.30
CA GLN A 202 20.65 5.30 -10.80
C GLN A 202 20.76 3.98 -10.03
N ILE A 203 20.58 4.02 -8.69
CA ILE A 203 20.60 2.81 -7.85
C ILE A 203 19.38 1.95 -8.19
N VAL A 204 18.19 2.55 -8.27
CA VAL A 204 16.94 1.86 -8.62
C VAL A 204 17.05 1.20 -9.99
N ALA A 205 17.59 1.91 -10.99
CA ALA A 205 17.78 1.32 -12.32
C ALA A 205 18.69 0.08 -12.28
N ARG A 206 19.80 0.13 -11.53
CA ARG A 206 20.69 -1.03 -11.37
C ARG A 206 19.99 -2.18 -10.63
N LEU A 207 19.25 -1.90 -9.60
CA LEU A 207 18.48 -2.93 -8.88
C LEU A 207 17.43 -3.56 -9.80
N TYR A 208 16.69 -2.73 -10.55
CA TYR A 208 15.66 -3.19 -11.48
C TYR A 208 16.22 -4.17 -12.51
N GLU A 209 17.37 -3.89 -13.10
CA GLU A 209 18.05 -4.80 -14.04
C GLU A 209 18.31 -6.20 -13.45
N THR A 210 18.46 -6.34 -12.14
CA THR A 210 18.72 -7.62 -11.49
C THR A 210 17.48 -8.49 -11.27
N TYR A 211 16.27 -7.92 -11.38
CA TYR A 211 15.03 -8.66 -11.12
C TYR A 211 13.93 -8.50 -12.18
N LYS A 212 14.07 -7.59 -13.14
CA LYS A 212 13.03 -7.29 -14.14
C LYS A 212 12.49 -8.52 -14.86
N ASP A 213 13.36 -9.47 -15.23
CA ASP A 213 12.99 -10.68 -15.94
C ASP A 213 12.27 -11.72 -15.06
N LYS A 214 12.26 -11.50 -13.74
CA LYS A 214 11.60 -12.37 -12.76
C LYS A 214 10.21 -11.87 -12.36
N ILE A 215 9.82 -10.68 -12.78
CA ILE A 215 8.53 -10.07 -12.42
C ILE A 215 7.35 -10.88 -12.96
N ASP A 216 7.45 -11.41 -14.17
CA ASP A 216 6.42 -12.22 -14.81
C ASP A 216 6.37 -13.67 -14.31
N LEU A 217 7.39 -14.12 -13.59
CA LEU A 217 7.50 -15.48 -13.04
C LEU A 217 6.73 -15.66 -11.73
N ARG A 218 5.89 -14.70 -11.37
CA ARG A 218 5.04 -14.80 -10.19
C ARG A 218 4.26 -16.11 -10.25
N PRO A 219 4.46 -17.04 -9.29
CA PRO A 219 3.62 -18.21 -9.20
C PRO A 219 2.17 -17.76 -9.19
N ASN A 220 1.28 -18.46 -9.88
CA ASN A 220 -0.14 -18.20 -9.89
C ASN A 220 -0.76 -18.46 -8.49
N ALA A 221 -0.26 -17.77 -7.46
CA ALA A 221 -0.76 -17.86 -6.10
C ALA A 221 -2.26 -17.54 -6.02
N TRP A 222 -2.76 -16.69 -6.93
CA TRP A 222 -4.17 -16.39 -7.05
C TRP A 222 -5.01 -17.52 -7.67
N ASN A 223 -4.41 -18.39 -8.49
CA ASN A 223 -5.12 -19.51 -9.12
C ASN A 223 -5.09 -20.78 -8.26
N ASN A 224 -4.21 -20.84 -7.26
CA ASN A 224 -4.02 -22.00 -6.36
C ASN A 224 -4.49 -21.73 -4.93
N LEU A 225 -5.23 -20.65 -4.68
CA LEU A 225 -6.00 -20.49 -3.46
C LEU A 225 -7.19 -21.49 -3.47
N ARG A 226 -6.91 -22.78 -3.45
CA ARG A 226 -7.76 -23.69 -2.71
C ARG A 226 -7.62 -23.26 -1.26
N LEU A 227 -8.69 -22.62 -0.78
CA LEU A 227 -8.93 -22.53 0.66
C LEU A 227 -9.04 -23.97 1.17
N GLU A 228 -7.93 -24.61 1.43
CA GLU A 228 -7.90 -25.71 2.37
C GLU A 228 -8.18 -25.05 3.71
N LEU A 229 -9.48 -25.03 4.04
CA LEU A 229 -9.91 -24.78 5.40
C LEU A 229 -9.19 -25.82 6.25
N ILE A 230 -8.11 -25.38 6.92
CA ILE A 230 -7.50 -26.20 7.95
C ILE A 230 -8.60 -26.44 8.99
N PRO A 231 -9.07 -27.67 9.19
CA PRO A 231 -10.07 -27.93 10.20
C PRO A 231 -9.48 -27.50 11.53
N ILE A 232 -10.09 -26.50 12.16
CA ILE A 232 -9.79 -26.16 13.54
C ILE A 232 -10.19 -27.41 14.34
N LYS A 233 -9.19 -28.21 14.76
CA LYS A 233 -9.42 -29.21 15.76
C LYS A 233 -9.90 -28.46 17.00
N ARG A 234 -11.19 -28.57 17.29
CA ARG A 234 -11.70 -28.31 18.64
C ARG A 234 -11.13 -29.42 19.50
N ASP A 235 -10.23 -29.06 20.41
CA ASP A 235 -9.92 -29.97 21.52
C ASP A 235 -11.22 -30.15 22.29
N GLU A 236 -11.74 -31.36 22.22
CA GLU A 236 -12.86 -31.77 23.07
C GLU A 236 -12.31 -31.91 24.51
N GLU A 237 -12.69 -30.99 25.38
CA GLU A 237 -12.76 -31.24 26.82
C GLU A 237 -14.16 -31.71 27.22
#